data_2137ff5cc642b22c4b636fa46bb3a07f
#
_entry.id   2137ff5cc642b22c4b636fa46bb3a07f
#
_cell.length_a   1.000
_cell.length_b   1.000
_cell.length_c   1.000
_cell.angle_alpha   90.00
_cell.angle_beta   90.00
_cell.angle_gamma   90.00
#
_symmetry.space_group_name_H-M   'P 1'
#
loop_
_entity.id
_entity.type
_entity.pdbx_description
1 polymer ?
#
loop_
_entity_poly.entity_id
_entity_poly.type
_entity_poly.pdbx_seq_one_letter_code
_entity_poly.pdbx_strand_id
1 'polypeptide(L)'
;MRTVLAHEPIEFDTKNEFWDYIYSELDIAELIDIDDPRSFCCILHEDHNPSANIFTRKNGVQEYRCCSENLTLNIKQLIEMLGDFKSEYKAIQFIMDIYNLSIKESQWSIEQRENIDMMISNITLNKFQELCPQADKNIKYAKDTFLMMLSIARNNIYSEKFSNDDGEIIFYVTNKKLAEYMGKGNSQKKIDKINKYVKMLIYHDLIRILDNDQIPKELLKNALKYTNGNKNRVNFYAIPSWVVQQLKTIEDNGIRWKDKGYRIGGVSFDMFYRSEGFEVAASLYPQYKKKKNEYGEIVNRTTTKASDECTLKISEVILHCIQRKGYCTEKEVVYILGNEYRYEVTETQIKRCLNEIMDCYGLKKVKANKVLKEQFDIKSDGYPYIIIEDEM
;
A
#
# COMPACT_ATOMS: atom_id res chain seq x y z
N MET A 1 -5.02 -35.89 -11.56
CA MET A 1 -5.55 -34.62 -12.08
C MET A 1 -6.69 -34.99 -13.00
N ARG A 2 -7.91 -34.82 -12.55
CA ARG A 2 -9.09 -35.24 -13.31
C ARG A 2 -9.36 -34.36 -14.50
N THR A 3 -9.84 -34.99 -15.52
CA THR A 3 -10.46 -34.44 -16.73
C THR A 3 -11.51 -33.44 -16.36
N VAL A 4 -11.49 -32.27 -17.01
CA VAL A 4 -12.56 -31.30 -17.03
C VAL A 4 -13.89 -32.04 -17.03
N LEU A 5 -14.70 -31.90 -16.01
CA LEU A 5 -16.08 -32.35 -16.04
C LEU A 5 -16.72 -31.56 -17.18
N ALA A 6 -17.00 -32.23 -18.29
CA ALA A 6 -17.49 -31.60 -19.51
C ALA A 6 -18.96 -31.20 -19.31
N HIS A 7 -19.16 -30.11 -18.54
CA HIS A 7 -20.45 -29.41 -18.52
C HIS A 7 -20.55 -28.50 -19.74
N GLU A 8 -21.76 -28.34 -20.26
CA GLU A 8 -22.02 -27.28 -21.22
C GLU A 8 -21.62 -25.92 -20.59
N PRO A 9 -21.05 -24.98 -21.36
CA PRO A 9 -20.64 -23.69 -20.83
C PRO A 9 -21.83 -22.99 -20.19
N ILE A 10 -21.69 -22.57 -18.94
CA ILE A 10 -22.70 -21.78 -18.22
C ILE A 10 -22.13 -20.40 -17.95
N GLU A 11 -22.83 -19.36 -18.39
CA GLU A 11 -22.46 -17.97 -18.16
C GLU A 11 -23.42 -17.32 -17.16
N PHE A 12 -22.90 -16.70 -16.11
CA PHE A 12 -23.66 -15.99 -15.07
C PHE A 12 -23.58 -14.49 -15.30
N ASP A 13 -24.69 -13.77 -15.13
CA ASP A 13 -24.71 -12.33 -15.21
C ASP A 13 -24.03 -11.67 -13.99
N THR A 14 -24.04 -12.34 -12.84
CA THR A 14 -23.48 -11.80 -11.59
C THR A 14 -22.68 -12.85 -10.82
N LYS A 15 -21.73 -12.36 -10.01
CA LYS A 15 -20.98 -13.20 -9.08
C LYS A 15 -21.86 -13.85 -8.01
N ASN A 16 -22.99 -13.24 -7.65
CA ASN A 16 -23.92 -13.83 -6.69
C ASN A 16 -24.62 -15.05 -7.29
N GLU A 17 -25.12 -14.95 -8.54
CA GLU A 17 -25.71 -16.08 -9.25
C GLU A 17 -24.70 -17.23 -9.42
N PHE A 18 -23.44 -16.90 -9.74
CA PHE A 18 -22.37 -17.89 -9.78
C PHE A 18 -22.22 -18.61 -8.43
N TRP A 19 -22.15 -17.89 -7.30
CA TRP A 19 -22.02 -18.53 -5.99
C TRP A 19 -23.29 -19.28 -5.57
N ASP A 20 -24.47 -18.76 -5.89
CA ASP A 20 -25.73 -19.45 -5.61
C ASP A 20 -25.76 -20.80 -6.35
N TYR A 21 -25.34 -20.82 -7.63
CA TYR A 21 -25.20 -22.05 -8.40
C TYR A 21 -24.17 -23.01 -7.78
N ILE A 22 -22.98 -22.51 -7.42
CA ILE A 22 -21.93 -23.31 -6.77
C ILE A 22 -22.42 -23.97 -5.49
N TYR A 23 -23.22 -23.27 -4.71
CA TYR A 23 -23.74 -23.80 -3.43
C TYR A 23 -24.95 -24.72 -3.59
N SER A 24 -25.75 -24.57 -4.64
CA SER A 24 -26.98 -25.37 -4.85
C SER A 24 -26.79 -26.57 -5.75
N GLU A 25 -25.93 -26.47 -6.77
CA GLU A 25 -25.85 -27.46 -7.84
C GLU A 25 -24.57 -28.31 -7.80
N LEU A 26 -23.47 -27.81 -7.20
CA LEU A 26 -22.25 -28.59 -7.16
C LEU A 26 -22.19 -29.53 -5.96
N ASP A 27 -21.87 -30.81 -6.26
CA ASP A 27 -21.71 -31.84 -5.26
C ASP A 27 -20.26 -31.89 -4.74
N ILE A 28 -20.08 -31.70 -3.42
CA ILE A 28 -18.76 -31.78 -2.79
C ILE A 28 -18.18 -33.18 -2.94
N ALA A 29 -18.98 -34.27 -2.86
CA ALA A 29 -18.49 -35.64 -2.99
C ALA A 29 -17.92 -35.90 -4.39
N GLU A 30 -18.59 -35.39 -5.43
CA GLU A 30 -18.10 -35.46 -6.80
C GLU A 30 -16.79 -34.67 -6.98
N LEU A 31 -16.75 -33.45 -6.43
CA LEU A 31 -15.57 -32.58 -6.50
C LEU A 31 -14.30 -33.22 -5.94
N ILE A 32 -14.42 -33.92 -4.81
CA ILE A 32 -13.28 -34.54 -4.11
C ILE A 32 -13.13 -36.04 -4.35
N ASP A 33 -13.93 -36.61 -5.23
CA ASP A 33 -13.88 -38.04 -5.63
C ASP A 33 -14.16 -39.03 -4.50
N ILE A 34 -15.22 -38.77 -3.75
CA ILE A 34 -15.65 -39.62 -2.62
C ILE A 34 -16.92 -40.39 -3.01
N ASP A 35 -16.88 -41.73 -2.93
CA ASP A 35 -18.03 -42.59 -3.25
C ASP A 35 -19.08 -42.62 -2.12
N ASP A 36 -18.66 -42.66 -0.85
CA ASP A 36 -19.58 -42.58 0.30
C ASP A 36 -19.39 -41.29 1.11
N PRO A 37 -20.25 -40.29 0.92
CA PRO A 37 -20.12 -39.01 1.60
C PRO A 37 -20.43 -39.07 3.11
N ARG A 38 -20.96 -40.19 3.61
CA ARG A 38 -21.38 -40.29 5.04
C ARG A 38 -20.21 -40.50 5.97
N SER A 39 -19.12 -41.16 5.53
CA SER A 39 -17.95 -41.43 6.36
C SER A 39 -16.74 -41.80 5.52
N PHE A 40 -15.67 -41.00 5.57
CA PHE A 40 -14.43 -41.22 4.86
C PHE A 40 -13.22 -40.60 5.62
N CYS A 41 -12.00 -41.00 5.24
CA CYS A 41 -10.79 -40.40 5.81
C CYS A 41 -10.65 -38.97 5.34
N CYS A 42 -10.27 -38.07 6.24
CA CYS A 42 -10.12 -36.65 5.94
C CYS A 42 -9.07 -36.43 4.85
N ILE A 43 -9.38 -35.59 3.87
CA ILE A 43 -8.48 -35.28 2.75
C ILE A 43 -7.57 -34.06 3.03
N LEU A 44 -7.78 -33.37 4.16
CA LEU A 44 -7.06 -32.14 4.50
C LEU A 44 -5.84 -32.39 5.41
N HIS A 45 -5.77 -33.58 6.02
CA HIS A 45 -4.65 -34.01 6.85
C HIS A 45 -4.48 -35.54 6.75
N GLU A 46 -3.34 -36.05 7.21
CA GLU A 46 -3.12 -37.51 7.28
C GLU A 46 -4.11 -38.14 8.26
N ASP A 47 -4.97 -39.03 7.76
CA ASP A 47 -6.06 -39.64 8.51
C ASP A 47 -6.16 -41.15 8.15
N HIS A 48 -6.10 -42.00 9.19
CA HIS A 48 -6.16 -43.45 9.03
C HIS A 48 -7.53 -44.04 9.46
N ASN A 49 -8.39 -43.20 10.06
CA ASN A 49 -9.72 -43.60 10.48
C ASN A 49 -10.75 -42.64 9.88
N PRO A 50 -11.89 -43.11 9.41
CA PRO A 50 -12.92 -42.26 8.86
C PRO A 50 -13.39 -41.22 9.88
N SER A 51 -13.00 -39.97 9.68
CA SER A 51 -13.31 -38.83 10.55
C SER A 51 -14.03 -37.69 9.84
N ALA A 52 -14.18 -37.80 8.52
CA ALA A 52 -14.83 -36.78 7.70
C ALA A 52 -16.18 -37.26 7.14
N ASN A 53 -17.08 -36.32 6.89
CA ASN A 53 -18.34 -36.54 6.21
C ASN A 53 -18.80 -35.28 5.45
N ILE A 54 -19.73 -35.47 4.52
CA ILE A 54 -20.43 -34.38 3.82
C ILE A 54 -21.89 -34.45 4.23
N PHE A 55 -22.46 -33.32 4.58
CA PHE A 55 -23.86 -33.22 4.92
C PHE A 55 -24.50 -31.98 4.30
N THR A 56 -25.81 -32.06 4.05
CA THR A 56 -26.56 -30.94 3.49
C THR A 56 -27.33 -30.24 4.61
N ARG A 57 -27.15 -28.94 4.74
CA ARG A 57 -27.93 -28.10 5.68
C ARG A 57 -29.40 -27.97 5.23
N LYS A 58 -30.25 -27.49 6.15
CA LYS A 58 -31.67 -27.24 5.85
C LYS A 58 -31.88 -26.23 4.71
N ASN A 59 -30.94 -25.37 4.43
CA ASN A 59 -30.97 -24.42 3.32
C ASN A 59 -30.43 -24.97 1.99
N GLY A 60 -30.17 -26.29 1.90
CA GLY A 60 -29.68 -26.96 0.68
C GLY A 60 -28.16 -26.91 0.49
N VAL A 61 -27.43 -26.12 1.27
CA VAL A 61 -25.97 -25.99 1.12
C VAL A 61 -25.26 -27.22 1.69
N GLN A 62 -24.39 -27.81 0.89
CA GLN A 62 -23.51 -28.89 1.33
C GLN A 62 -22.32 -28.35 2.12
N GLU A 63 -21.91 -29.10 3.13
CA GLU A 63 -20.71 -28.82 3.92
C GLU A 63 -19.89 -30.08 4.16
N TYR A 64 -18.56 -29.91 4.04
CA TYR A 64 -17.55 -30.86 4.45
C TYR A 64 -17.27 -30.70 5.94
N ARG A 65 -17.25 -31.78 6.69
CA ARG A 65 -16.92 -31.78 8.11
C ARG A 65 -15.81 -32.79 8.40
N CYS A 66 -14.79 -32.35 9.13
CA CYS A 66 -13.81 -33.21 9.76
C CYS A 66 -14.01 -33.18 11.28
N CYS A 67 -14.30 -34.32 11.87
CA CYS A 67 -14.57 -34.43 13.32
C CYS A 67 -13.29 -34.40 14.15
N SER A 68 -12.17 -34.94 13.62
CA SER A 68 -10.88 -34.96 14.31
C SER A 68 -10.31 -33.54 14.50
N GLU A 69 -10.46 -32.68 13.52
CA GLU A 69 -9.99 -31.28 13.55
C GLU A 69 -11.09 -30.29 13.96
N ASN A 70 -12.30 -30.78 14.26
CA ASN A 70 -13.48 -29.96 14.53
C ASN A 70 -13.70 -28.84 13.48
N LEU A 71 -13.54 -29.20 12.22
CA LEU A 71 -13.58 -28.28 11.07
C LEU A 71 -14.87 -28.51 10.27
N THR A 72 -15.53 -27.43 9.88
CA THR A 72 -16.68 -27.47 8.95
C THR A 72 -16.48 -26.43 7.88
N LEU A 73 -16.53 -26.83 6.61
CA LEU A 73 -16.21 -26.02 5.44
C LEU A 73 -17.33 -26.12 4.42
N ASN A 74 -17.75 -25.00 3.85
CA ASN A 74 -18.51 -25.00 2.61
C ASN A 74 -17.60 -25.31 1.42
N ILE A 75 -18.16 -25.53 0.24
CA ILE A 75 -17.44 -25.88 -0.97
C ILE A 75 -16.34 -24.87 -1.32
N LYS A 76 -16.58 -23.58 -1.15
CA LYS A 76 -15.60 -22.52 -1.39
C LYS A 76 -14.40 -22.63 -0.45
N GLN A 77 -14.66 -22.76 0.85
CA GLN A 77 -13.60 -22.88 1.86
C GLN A 77 -12.78 -24.15 1.66
N LEU A 78 -13.46 -25.26 1.28
CA LEU A 78 -12.79 -26.53 0.99
C LEU A 78 -11.84 -26.37 -0.20
N ILE A 79 -12.28 -25.74 -1.28
CA ILE A 79 -11.43 -25.49 -2.46
C ILE A 79 -10.25 -24.56 -2.13
N GLU A 80 -10.49 -23.50 -1.33
CA GLU A 80 -9.42 -22.60 -0.89
C GLU A 80 -8.33 -23.37 -0.10
N MET A 81 -8.72 -24.31 0.75
CA MET A 81 -7.79 -25.14 1.52
C MET A 81 -7.08 -26.17 0.68
N LEU A 82 -7.79 -26.93 -0.15
CA LEU A 82 -7.22 -27.98 -1.01
C LEU A 82 -6.21 -27.43 -2.04
N GLY A 83 -6.51 -26.26 -2.58
CA GLY A 83 -5.67 -25.62 -3.60
C GLY A 83 -4.57 -24.71 -3.03
N ASP A 84 -4.46 -24.55 -1.69
CA ASP A 84 -3.62 -23.52 -1.04
C ASP A 84 -3.81 -22.15 -1.70
N PHE A 85 -5.06 -21.83 -2.08
CA PHE A 85 -5.35 -20.60 -2.75
C PHE A 85 -5.29 -19.42 -1.77
N LYS A 86 -4.36 -18.49 -2.02
CA LYS A 86 -4.16 -17.30 -1.19
C LYS A 86 -5.15 -16.17 -1.48
N SER A 87 -6.06 -16.36 -2.42
CA SER A 87 -7.11 -15.38 -2.76
C SER A 87 -8.37 -16.07 -3.28
N GLU A 88 -9.53 -15.50 -2.95
CA GLU A 88 -10.83 -15.91 -3.48
C GLU A 88 -10.85 -15.94 -5.02
N TYR A 89 -10.17 -15.01 -5.67
CA TYR A 89 -10.08 -14.95 -7.13
C TYR A 89 -9.50 -16.25 -7.73
N LYS A 90 -8.41 -16.78 -7.17
CA LYS A 90 -7.81 -18.03 -7.67
C LYS A 90 -8.72 -19.23 -7.46
N ALA A 91 -9.44 -19.30 -6.35
CA ALA A 91 -10.42 -20.35 -6.12
C ALA A 91 -11.59 -20.27 -7.12
N ILE A 92 -12.07 -19.05 -7.40
CA ILE A 92 -13.10 -18.83 -8.43
C ILE A 92 -12.59 -19.27 -9.81
N GLN A 93 -11.41 -18.84 -10.24
CA GLN A 93 -10.84 -19.24 -11.53
C GLN A 93 -10.71 -20.76 -11.64
N PHE A 94 -10.23 -21.39 -10.58
CA PHE A 94 -10.13 -22.86 -10.56
C PHE A 94 -11.48 -23.57 -10.73
N ILE A 95 -12.54 -23.08 -10.07
CA ILE A 95 -13.90 -23.61 -10.22
C ILE A 95 -14.42 -23.36 -11.64
N MET A 96 -14.23 -22.15 -12.16
CA MET A 96 -14.64 -21.79 -13.52
C MET A 96 -13.97 -22.69 -14.55
N ASP A 97 -12.66 -22.94 -14.41
CA ASP A 97 -11.90 -23.78 -15.33
C ASP A 97 -12.33 -25.25 -15.28
N ILE A 98 -12.62 -25.81 -14.08
CA ILE A 98 -13.02 -27.22 -13.93
C ILE A 98 -14.43 -27.48 -14.46
N TYR A 99 -15.36 -26.57 -14.18
CA TYR A 99 -16.78 -26.74 -14.49
C TYR A 99 -17.23 -26.01 -15.75
N ASN A 100 -16.30 -25.43 -16.52
CA ASN A 100 -16.58 -24.64 -17.72
C ASN A 100 -17.63 -23.52 -17.48
N LEU A 101 -17.44 -22.81 -16.35
CA LEU A 101 -18.32 -21.73 -15.93
C LEU A 101 -17.68 -20.39 -16.29
N SER A 102 -18.50 -19.39 -16.59
CA SER A 102 -18.07 -18.02 -16.80
C SER A 102 -18.97 -17.03 -16.09
N ILE A 103 -18.43 -15.88 -15.71
CA ILE A 103 -19.19 -14.74 -15.21
C ILE A 103 -19.07 -13.65 -16.25
N LYS A 104 -20.21 -13.15 -16.72
CA LYS A 104 -20.25 -12.08 -17.69
C LYS A 104 -19.58 -10.83 -17.14
N GLU A 105 -18.58 -10.39 -17.87
CA GLU A 105 -17.86 -9.19 -17.51
C GLU A 105 -18.64 -7.95 -17.95
N SER A 106 -18.86 -7.01 -17.03
CA SER A 106 -19.40 -5.71 -17.41
C SER A 106 -18.37 -4.92 -18.22
N GLN A 107 -18.83 -4.04 -19.09
CA GLN A 107 -17.97 -3.13 -19.86
C GLN A 107 -17.02 -2.36 -18.93
N TRP A 108 -17.54 -1.89 -17.79
CA TRP A 108 -16.72 -1.24 -16.75
C TRP A 108 -15.58 -2.15 -16.25
N SER A 109 -15.85 -3.45 -15.98
CA SER A 109 -14.84 -4.39 -15.50
C SER A 109 -13.73 -4.61 -16.53
N ILE A 110 -14.09 -4.69 -17.81
CA ILE A 110 -13.14 -4.80 -18.92
C ILE A 110 -12.25 -3.56 -18.99
N GLU A 111 -12.86 -2.37 -18.98
CA GLU A 111 -12.13 -1.09 -19.03
C GLU A 111 -11.18 -0.91 -17.84
N GLN A 112 -11.61 -1.24 -16.63
CA GLN A 112 -10.74 -1.18 -15.44
C GLN A 112 -9.57 -2.15 -15.55
N ARG A 113 -9.79 -3.36 -16.07
CA ARG A 113 -8.73 -4.34 -16.25
C ARG A 113 -7.72 -3.88 -17.30
N GLU A 114 -8.19 -3.42 -18.46
CA GLU A 114 -7.34 -2.90 -19.51
C GLU A 114 -6.51 -1.70 -19.03
N ASN A 115 -7.12 -0.79 -18.27
CA ASN A 115 -6.44 0.36 -17.68
C ASN A 115 -5.30 -0.09 -16.73
N ILE A 116 -5.57 -1.04 -15.83
CA ILE A 116 -4.53 -1.56 -14.92
C ILE A 116 -3.46 -2.33 -15.69
N ASP A 117 -3.81 -3.15 -16.68
CA ASP A 117 -2.86 -3.91 -17.50
C ASP A 117 -1.97 -2.96 -18.32
N MET A 118 -2.52 -1.86 -18.83
CA MET A 118 -1.76 -0.78 -19.47
C MET A 118 -0.76 -0.15 -18.49
N MET A 119 -1.17 0.16 -17.25
CA MET A 119 -0.28 0.72 -16.23
C MET A 119 0.87 -0.24 -15.90
N ILE A 120 0.57 -1.52 -15.67
CA ILE A 120 1.56 -2.57 -15.41
C ILE A 120 2.55 -2.66 -16.58
N SER A 121 2.05 -2.67 -17.81
CA SER A 121 2.88 -2.70 -19.02
C SER A 121 3.79 -1.47 -19.12
N ASN A 122 3.26 -0.28 -18.91
CA ASN A 122 4.05 0.96 -18.98
C ASN A 122 5.17 1.00 -17.94
N ILE A 123 4.93 0.50 -16.72
CA ILE A 123 5.96 0.42 -15.68
C ILE A 123 7.00 -0.65 -16.01
N THR A 124 6.56 -1.84 -16.40
CA THR A 124 7.43 -3.00 -16.67
C THR A 124 8.32 -2.77 -17.89
N LEU A 125 7.81 -2.12 -18.93
CA LEU A 125 8.53 -1.79 -20.16
C LEU A 125 9.26 -0.43 -20.09
N ASN A 126 9.34 0.19 -18.91
CA ASN A 126 9.95 1.52 -18.67
C ASN A 126 9.34 2.67 -19.48
N LYS A 127 8.16 2.51 -20.07
CA LYS A 127 7.46 3.60 -20.79
C LYS A 127 6.96 4.70 -19.85
N PHE A 128 6.73 4.38 -18.56
CA PHE A 128 6.36 5.35 -17.54
C PHE A 128 7.43 6.45 -17.39
N GLN A 129 8.71 6.12 -17.57
CA GLN A 129 9.80 7.09 -17.57
C GLN A 129 9.69 8.12 -18.70
N GLU A 130 9.09 7.76 -19.84
CA GLU A 130 8.86 8.69 -20.96
C GLU A 130 7.67 9.60 -20.68
N LEU A 131 6.63 9.07 -20.01
CA LEU A 131 5.40 9.79 -19.69
C LEU A 131 5.57 10.73 -18.48
N CYS A 132 6.27 10.29 -17.44
CA CYS A 132 6.43 10.98 -16.17
C CYS A 132 7.88 10.81 -15.65
N PRO A 133 8.87 11.45 -16.26
CA PRO A 133 10.29 11.19 -16.00
C PRO A 133 10.72 11.49 -14.58
N GLN A 134 10.19 12.56 -13.96
CA GLN A 134 10.57 12.89 -12.59
C GLN A 134 9.85 12.02 -11.57
N ALA A 135 8.57 11.74 -11.77
CA ALA A 135 7.82 10.82 -10.93
C ALA A 135 8.43 9.41 -10.97
N ASP A 136 8.78 8.90 -12.17
CA ASP A 136 9.43 7.60 -12.35
C ASP A 136 10.75 7.49 -11.55
N LYS A 137 11.58 8.53 -11.62
CA LYS A 137 12.84 8.60 -10.87
C LYS A 137 12.61 8.55 -9.36
N ASN A 138 11.61 9.30 -8.88
CA ASN A 138 11.29 9.37 -7.45
C ASN A 138 10.82 8.02 -6.91
N ILE A 139 9.91 7.33 -7.64
CA ILE A 139 9.33 6.07 -7.18
C ILE A 139 10.17 4.83 -7.47
N LYS A 140 11.41 4.99 -7.96
CA LYS A 140 12.29 3.88 -8.35
C LYS A 140 12.27 2.68 -7.38
N TYR A 141 12.36 2.94 -6.08
CA TYR A 141 12.37 1.90 -5.04
C TYR A 141 10.96 1.44 -4.60
N ALA A 142 9.92 2.14 -5.02
CA ALA A 142 8.53 1.80 -4.73
C ALA A 142 7.82 1.12 -5.91
N LYS A 143 8.45 0.99 -7.07
CA LYS A 143 7.86 0.38 -8.27
C LYS A 143 7.31 -1.02 -8.00
N ASP A 144 8.08 -1.89 -7.33
CA ASP A 144 7.60 -3.24 -6.98
C ASP A 144 6.37 -3.20 -6.06
N THR A 145 6.33 -2.23 -5.14
CA THR A 145 5.17 -2.04 -4.25
C THR A 145 3.96 -1.58 -5.06
N PHE A 146 4.16 -0.69 -6.01
CA PHE A 146 3.09 -0.22 -6.90
C PHE A 146 2.57 -1.34 -7.80
N LEU A 147 3.45 -2.09 -8.46
CA LEU A 147 3.08 -3.26 -9.27
C LEU A 147 2.29 -4.30 -8.46
N MET A 148 2.69 -4.57 -7.21
CA MET A 148 1.93 -5.45 -6.33
C MET A 148 0.54 -4.89 -6.01
N MET A 149 0.41 -3.58 -5.76
CA MET A 149 -0.87 -2.94 -5.51
C MET A 149 -1.77 -2.96 -6.75
N LEU A 150 -1.22 -2.72 -7.94
CA LEU A 150 -1.94 -2.86 -9.21
C LEU A 150 -2.42 -4.30 -9.43
N SER A 151 -1.58 -5.30 -9.14
CA SER A 151 -1.97 -6.71 -9.23
C SER A 151 -3.11 -7.06 -8.26
N ILE A 152 -3.06 -6.53 -7.02
CA ILE A 152 -4.15 -6.71 -6.05
C ILE A 152 -5.42 -6.04 -6.55
N ALA A 153 -5.35 -4.79 -7.04
CA ALA A 153 -6.50 -4.07 -7.59
C ALA A 153 -7.13 -4.84 -8.76
N ARG A 154 -6.31 -5.30 -9.72
CA ARG A 154 -6.75 -6.11 -10.87
C ARG A 154 -7.53 -7.35 -10.44
N ASN A 155 -7.05 -8.05 -9.42
CA ASN A 155 -7.70 -9.24 -8.89
C ASN A 155 -8.95 -8.95 -8.06
N ASN A 156 -9.26 -7.68 -7.78
CA ASN A 156 -10.43 -7.24 -7.02
C ASN A 156 -11.44 -6.46 -7.86
N ILE A 157 -11.38 -6.58 -9.19
CA ILE A 157 -12.41 -6.03 -10.10
C ILE A 157 -13.62 -6.96 -10.06
N TYR A 158 -14.67 -6.57 -9.35
CA TYR A 158 -15.86 -7.39 -9.18
C TYR A 158 -17.12 -6.78 -9.79
N SER A 159 -17.36 -5.48 -9.55
CA SER A 159 -18.56 -4.79 -9.98
C SER A 159 -18.38 -3.29 -9.84
N GLU A 160 -18.97 -2.54 -10.76
CA GLU A 160 -18.98 -1.07 -10.75
C GLU A 160 -19.58 -0.48 -9.45
N LYS A 161 -20.52 -1.17 -8.81
CA LYS A 161 -21.05 -0.74 -7.50
C LYS A 161 -20.00 -0.66 -6.39
N PHE A 162 -18.80 -1.18 -6.62
CA PHE A 162 -17.64 -1.12 -5.73
C PHE A 162 -16.56 -0.16 -6.24
N SER A 163 -16.91 0.75 -7.14
CA SER A 163 -16.08 1.88 -7.52
C SER A 163 -16.29 3.07 -6.59
N ASN A 164 -15.40 4.07 -6.69
CA ASN A 164 -15.63 5.39 -6.11
C ASN A 164 -16.53 6.24 -7.03
N ASP A 165 -16.80 7.49 -6.62
CA ASP A 165 -17.63 8.43 -7.39
C ASP A 165 -17.04 8.77 -8.78
N ASP A 166 -15.73 8.60 -8.96
CA ASP A 166 -15.02 8.77 -10.24
C ASP A 166 -15.05 7.49 -11.12
N GLY A 167 -15.72 6.43 -10.68
CA GLY A 167 -15.77 5.14 -11.37
C GLY A 167 -14.49 4.31 -11.25
N GLU A 168 -13.53 4.71 -10.42
CA GLU A 168 -12.25 4.01 -10.22
C GLU A 168 -12.42 2.80 -9.29
N ILE A 169 -11.67 1.73 -9.57
CA ILE A 169 -11.70 0.52 -8.75
C ILE A 169 -11.22 0.79 -7.32
N ILE A 170 -12.00 0.29 -6.36
CA ILE A 170 -11.62 0.29 -4.94
C ILE A 170 -11.13 -1.10 -4.55
N PHE A 171 -9.99 -1.12 -3.86
CA PHE A 171 -9.45 -2.33 -3.23
C PHE A 171 -8.91 -2.01 -1.83
N TYR A 172 -8.65 -3.05 -1.04
CA TYR A 172 -8.07 -2.86 0.28
C TYR A 172 -6.95 -3.85 0.54
N VAL A 173 -5.90 -3.37 1.21
CA VAL A 173 -4.78 -4.19 1.65
C VAL A 173 -4.11 -3.54 2.86
N THR A 174 -3.67 -4.36 3.82
CA THR A 174 -2.85 -3.87 4.93
C THR A 174 -1.37 -3.84 4.51
N ASN A 175 -0.58 -2.92 5.06
CA ASN A 175 0.86 -2.87 4.78
C ASN A 175 1.57 -4.18 5.18
N LYS A 176 1.09 -4.86 6.24
CA LYS A 176 1.58 -6.19 6.63
C LYS A 176 1.32 -7.21 5.54
N LYS A 177 0.09 -7.28 5.02
CA LYS A 177 -0.27 -8.23 3.95
C LYS A 177 0.47 -7.93 2.65
N LEU A 178 0.66 -6.66 2.34
CA LEU A 178 1.45 -6.22 1.19
C LEU A 178 2.91 -6.68 1.31
N ALA A 179 3.51 -6.55 2.50
CA ALA A 179 4.86 -7.04 2.78
C ALA A 179 4.97 -8.57 2.65
N GLU A 180 3.94 -9.30 3.08
CA GLU A 180 3.84 -10.77 2.91
C GLU A 180 3.78 -11.16 1.43
N TYR A 181 2.90 -10.55 0.63
CA TYR A 181 2.78 -10.82 -0.81
C TYR A 181 4.07 -10.53 -1.57
N MET A 182 4.83 -9.51 -1.14
CA MET A 182 6.13 -9.19 -1.71
C MET A 182 7.28 -10.10 -1.21
N GLY A 183 7.00 -11.12 -0.39
CA GLY A 183 8.03 -12.02 0.16
C GLY A 183 9.01 -11.33 1.13
N LYS A 184 8.68 -10.12 1.62
CA LYS A 184 9.59 -9.34 2.49
C LYS A 184 9.52 -9.75 3.97
N GLY A 185 8.57 -10.62 4.35
CA GLY A 185 8.34 -11.05 5.75
C GLY A 185 7.73 -9.94 6.61
N ASN A 186 7.50 -10.24 7.92
CA ASN A 186 6.63 -9.49 8.82
C ASN A 186 7.37 -8.62 9.86
N SER A 187 8.67 -8.30 9.67
CA SER A 187 9.35 -7.42 10.62
C SER A 187 8.80 -5.99 10.54
N GLN A 188 8.64 -5.33 11.68
CA GLN A 188 8.09 -3.97 11.76
C GLN A 188 8.85 -2.99 10.85
N LYS A 189 10.18 -3.05 10.83
CA LYS A 189 11.02 -2.22 9.95
C LYS A 189 10.66 -2.35 8.46
N LYS A 190 10.32 -3.57 8.00
CA LYS A 190 9.93 -3.80 6.61
C LYS A 190 8.52 -3.29 6.32
N ILE A 191 7.59 -3.46 7.27
CA ILE A 191 6.23 -2.92 7.19
C ILE A 191 6.27 -1.39 7.15
N ASP A 192 7.09 -0.75 7.97
CA ASP A 192 7.28 0.71 8.00
C ASP A 192 7.85 1.23 6.67
N LYS A 193 8.80 0.50 6.09
CA LYS A 193 9.34 0.82 4.76
C LYS A 193 8.27 0.75 3.66
N ILE A 194 7.45 -0.30 3.67
CA ILE A 194 6.30 -0.42 2.75
C ILE A 194 5.31 0.74 2.96
N ASN A 195 5.01 1.09 4.22
CA ASN A 195 4.14 2.22 4.50
C ASN A 195 4.68 3.52 3.88
N LYS A 196 5.98 3.80 3.99
CA LYS A 196 6.61 4.96 3.35
C LYS A 196 6.48 4.93 1.83
N TYR A 197 6.66 3.76 1.19
CA TYR A 197 6.45 3.59 -0.24
C TYR A 197 5.01 3.88 -0.65
N VAL A 198 4.04 3.34 0.07
CA VAL A 198 2.61 3.60 -0.18
C VAL A 198 2.30 5.10 -0.04
N LYS A 199 2.83 5.79 1.00
CA LYS A 199 2.62 7.24 1.16
C LYS A 199 3.24 8.05 0.02
N MET A 200 4.39 7.64 -0.48
CA MET A 200 5.01 8.26 -1.65
C MET A 200 4.17 8.06 -2.91
N LEU A 201 3.62 6.86 -3.14
CA LEU A 201 2.71 6.60 -4.26
C LEU A 201 1.44 7.46 -4.19
N ILE A 202 0.88 7.65 -2.97
CA ILE A 202 -0.27 8.54 -2.75
C ILE A 202 0.10 9.99 -3.04
N TYR A 203 1.26 10.46 -2.57
CA TYR A 203 1.72 11.82 -2.83
C TYR A 203 1.85 12.12 -4.33
N HIS A 204 2.29 11.13 -5.13
CA HIS A 204 2.39 11.26 -6.58
C HIS A 204 1.05 11.06 -7.31
N ASP A 205 -0.06 10.84 -6.58
CA ASP A 205 -1.39 10.54 -7.12
C ASP A 205 -1.42 9.32 -8.06
N LEU A 206 -0.53 8.35 -7.80
CA LEU A 206 -0.52 7.04 -8.47
C LEU A 206 -1.56 6.08 -7.88
N ILE A 207 -1.87 6.27 -6.61
CA ILE A 207 -2.96 5.62 -5.88
C ILE A 207 -3.61 6.66 -4.97
N ARG A 208 -4.88 6.50 -4.68
CA ARG A 208 -5.62 7.35 -3.74
C ARG A 208 -6.01 6.55 -2.51
N ILE A 209 -5.82 7.12 -1.32
CA ILE A 209 -6.35 6.55 -0.09
C ILE A 209 -7.72 7.15 0.16
N LEU A 210 -8.72 6.31 0.43
CA LEU A 210 -10.10 6.72 0.58
C LEU A 210 -10.48 6.96 2.03
N ASP A 211 -11.29 7.98 2.26
CA ASP A 211 -11.99 8.18 3.53
C ASP A 211 -13.20 7.25 3.63
N ASN A 212 -13.68 7.00 4.85
CA ASN A 212 -14.78 6.06 5.10
C ASN A 212 -16.10 6.42 4.40
N ASP A 213 -16.35 7.68 4.11
CA ASP A 213 -17.52 8.19 3.39
C ASP A 213 -17.46 7.96 1.88
N GLN A 214 -16.26 7.77 1.35
CA GLN A 214 -15.99 7.45 -0.05
C GLN A 214 -16.04 5.93 -0.34
N ILE A 215 -16.23 5.10 0.70
CA ILE A 215 -16.18 3.65 0.56
C ILE A 215 -17.61 3.09 0.57
N PRO A 216 -18.01 2.29 -0.43
CA PRO A 216 -19.29 1.58 -0.41
C PRO A 216 -19.48 0.79 0.88
N LYS A 217 -20.65 0.94 1.52
CA LYS A 217 -20.95 0.34 2.83
C LYS A 217 -20.76 -1.18 2.86
N GLU A 218 -21.02 -1.84 1.75
CA GLU A 218 -20.89 -3.29 1.61
C GLU A 218 -19.40 -3.71 1.64
N LEU A 219 -18.52 -2.99 0.93
CA LEU A 219 -17.08 -3.21 0.99
C LEU A 219 -16.52 -2.98 2.39
N LEU A 220 -16.96 -1.92 3.06
CA LEU A 220 -16.55 -1.64 4.43
C LEU A 220 -16.97 -2.77 5.37
N LYS A 221 -18.21 -3.29 5.24
CA LYS A 221 -18.71 -4.42 6.02
C LYS A 221 -17.90 -5.69 5.77
N ASN A 222 -17.55 -5.97 4.52
CA ASN A 222 -16.74 -7.14 4.17
C ASN A 222 -15.32 -7.04 4.76
N ALA A 223 -14.66 -5.90 4.64
CA ALA A 223 -13.34 -5.69 5.22
C ALA A 223 -13.33 -5.84 6.76
N LEU A 224 -14.39 -5.42 7.43
CA LEU A 224 -14.53 -5.58 8.89
C LEU A 224 -14.59 -7.03 9.34
N LYS A 225 -15.13 -7.94 8.53
CA LYS A 225 -15.11 -9.39 8.82
C LYS A 225 -13.68 -9.93 8.86
N TYR A 226 -12.80 -9.48 7.95
CA TYR A 226 -11.40 -9.92 7.88
C TYR A 226 -10.52 -9.34 9.00
N THR A 227 -10.97 -8.28 9.68
CA THR A 227 -10.18 -7.60 10.72
C THR A 227 -10.69 -7.83 12.13
N ASN A 228 -11.58 -8.81 12.35
CA ASN A 228 -12.23 -9.08 13.64
C ASN A 228 -12.86 -7.81 14.24
N GLY A 229 -13.49 -6.98 13.39
CA GLY A 229 -14.18 -5.76 13.80
C GLY A 229 -13.28 -4.53 14.03
N ASN A 230 -11.97 -4.63 13.79
CA ASN A 230 -11.05 -3.51 14.03
C ASN A 230 -11.00 -2.57 12.81
N LYS A 231 -11.85 -1.53 12.81
CA LYS A 231 -12.03 -0.54 11.74
C LYS A 231 -10.76 0.25 11.37
N ASN A 232 -9.76 0.32 12.26
CA ASN A 232 -8.61 1.20 12.08
C ASN A 232 -7.41 0.52 11.38
N ARG A 233 -7.53 -0.73 10.94
CA ARG A 233 -6.39 -1.50 10.40
C ARG A 233 -6.40 -1.73 8.90
N VAL A 234 -7.45 -1.33 8.20
CA VAL A 234 -7.56 -1.51 6.76
C VAL A 234 -7.61 -0.17 6.07
N ASN A 235 -6.70 0.03 5.13
CA ASN A 235 -6.76 1.17 4.22
C ASN A 235 -7.43 0.72 2.92
N PHE A 236 -8.33 1.54 2.43
CA PHE A 236 -8.92 1.41 1.10
C PHE A 236 -8.24 2.35 0.14
N TYR A 237 -8.03 1.87 -1.06
CA TYR A 237 -7.34 2.58 -2.10
C TYR A 237 -8.15 2.56 -3.39
N ALA A 238 -8.02 3.62 -4.20
CA ALA A 238 -8.48 3.65 -5.57
C ALA A 238 -7.29 3.81 -6.52
N ILE A 239 -7.43 3.30 -7.75
CA ILE A 239 -6.45 3.47 -8.83
C ILE A 239 -7.02 4.46 -9.82
N PRO A 240 -6.46 5.69 -9.92
CA PRO A 240 -6.88 6.66 -10.91
C PRO A 240 -6.49 6.22 -12.33
N SER A 241 -7.37 6.48 -13.29
CA SER A 241 -7.08 6.20 -14.69
C SER A 241 -6.00 7.13 -15.24
N TRP A 242 -5.03 6.60 -16.01
CA TRP A 242 -3.93 7.37 -16.57
C TRP A 242 -4.34 8.14 -17.84
N VAL A 243 -5.30 9.05 -17.69
CA VAL A 243 -5.60 10.04 -18.72
C VAL A 243 -4.54 11.16 -18.73
N VAL A 244 -4.47 11.93 -19.80
CA VAL A 244 -3.45 12.99 -19.99
C VAL A 244 -3.37 13.94 -18.79
N GLN A 245 -4.51 14.36 -18.25
CA GLN A 245 -4.55 15.26 -17.08
C GLN A 245 -3.99 14.58 -15.82
N GLN A 246 -4.26 13.31 -15.62
CA GLN A 246 -3.74 12.54 -14.50
C GLN A 246 -2.22 12.37 -14.59
N LEU A 247 -1.70 12.02 -15.78
CA LEU A 247 -0.25 11.91 -16.01
C LEU A 247 0.46 13.24 -15.75
N LYS A 248 -0.15 14.36 -16.14
CA LYS A 248 0.37 15.69 -15.83
C LYS A 248 0.43 15.92 -14.32
N THR A 249 -0.64 15.61 -13.59
CA THR A 249 -0.67 15.73 -12.13
C THR A 249 0.42 14.87 -11.45
N ILE A 250 0.62 13.64 -11.94
CA ILE A 250 1.65 12.73 -11.44
C ILE A 250 3.06 13.35 -11.63
N GLU A 251 3.34 13.90 -12.80
CA GLU A 251 4.64 14.51 -13.09
C GLU A 251 4.84 15.82 -12.32
N ASP A 252 3.82 16.69 -12.20
CA ASP A 252 3.88 17.91 -11.41
C ASP A 252 4.18 17.60 -9.92
N ASN A 253 3.57 16.56 -9.36
CA ASN A 253 3.87 16.06 -8.01
C ASN A 253 5.30 15.47 -7.94
N GLY A 254 5.77 14.84 -8.99
CA GLY A 254 7.15 14.37 -9.11
C GLY A 254 8.17 15.51 -9.06
N ILE A 255 7.93 16.58 -9.80
CA ILE A 255 8.75 17.79 -9.81
C ILE A 255 8.72 18.45 -8.42
N ARG A 256 7.53 18.63 -7.83
CA ARG A 256 7.35 19.19 -6.49
C ARG A 256 8.09 18.40 -5.41
N TRP A 257 8.05 17.07 -5.46
CA TRP A 257 8.81 16.19 -4.57
C TRP A 257 10.32 16.47 -4.65
N LYS A 258 10.85 16.58 -5.88
CA LYS A 258 12.26 16.89 -6.14
C LYS A 258 12.64 18.29 -5.64
N ASP A 259 11.82 19.30 -5.96
CA ASP A 259 12.09 20.70 -5.60
C ASP A 259 12.08 20.93 -4.09
N LYS A 260 11.25 20.16 -3.38
CA LYS A 260 11.23 20.13 -1.91
C LYS A 260 12.40 19.32 -1.31
N GLY A 261 13.20 18.63 -2.11
CA GLY A 261 14.32 17.82 -1.64
C GLY A 261 13.91 16.57 -0.86
N TYR A 262 12.66 16.11 -0.98
CA TYR A 262 12.16 14.98 -0.20
C TYR A 262 12.87 13.67 -0.53
N ARG A 263 13.07 12.86 0.51
CA ARG A 263 13.61 11.52 0.41
C ARG A 263 12.69 10.52 1.12
N ILE A 264 12.70 9.28 0.66
CA ILE A 264 11.85 8.23 1.20
C ILE A 264 12.09 7.95 2.70
N GLY A 265 13.34 8.16 3.18
CA GLY A 265 13.70 7.98 4.58
C GLY A 265 12.88 8.84 5.53
N GLY A 266 12.61 10.09 5.15
CA GLY A 266 11.91 11.08 5.98
C GLY A 266 10.39 11.05 5.88
N VAL A 267 9.80 10.25 4.99
CA VAL A 267 8.35 10.20 4.80
C VAL A 267 7.62 9.94 6.10
N SER A 268 6.93 10.98 6.60
CA SER A 268 6.17 10.98 7.85
C SER A 268 5.05 12.03 7.80
N PHE A 269 4.07 11.92 8.69
CA PHE A 269 3.05 12.95 8.82
C PHE A 269 3.67 14.32 9.13
N ASP A 270 4.63 14.37 10.06
CA ASP A 270 5.25 15.63 10.52
C ASP A 270 6.06 16.31 9.42
N MET A 271 6.74 15.54 8.54
CA MET A 271 7.43 16.08 7.36
C MET A 271 6.44 16.84 6.46
N PHE A 272 5.35 16.19 6.04
CA PHE A 272 4.37 16.82 5.16
C PHE A 272 3.61 17.97 5.87
N TYR A 273 3.29 17.79 7.14
CA TYR A 273 2.63 18.84 7.91
C TYR A 273 3.44 20.15 7.96
N ARG A 274 4.75 20.04 8.18
CA ARG A 274 5.64 21.20 8.24
C ARG A 274 5.84 21.88 6.90
N SER A 275 5.99 21.09 5.84
CA SER A 275 6.38 21.60 4.53
C SER A 275 5.23 21.88 3.57
N GLU A 276 4.09 21.22 3.73
CA GLU A 276 2.92 21.30 2.84
C GLU A 276 1.63 21.73 3.59
N GLY A 277 1.67 21.74 4.92
CA GLY A 277 0.50 22.05 5.75
C GLY A 277 -0.37 20.84 6.08
N PHE A 278 -1.41 21.11 6.90
CA PHE A 278 -2.27 20.05 7.44
C PHE A 278 -3.05 19.29 6.38
N GLU A 279 -3.61 19.96 5.39
CA GLU A 279 -4.50 19.33 4.42
C GLU A 279 -3.76 18.26 3.59
N VAL A 280 -2.55 18.58 3.11
CA VAL A 280 -1.72 17.62 2.38
C VAL A 280 -1.27 16.48 3.31
N ALA A 281 -0.81 16.78 4.52
CA ALA A 281 -0.43 15.73 5.47
C ALA A 281 -1.60 14.82 5.85
N ALA A 282 -2.80 15.36 6.04
CA ALA A 282 -3.99 14.61 6.40
C ALA A 282 -4.56 13.79 5.23
N SER A 283 -4.39 14.24 3.97
CA SER A 283 -4.76 13.44 2.81
C SER A 283 -3.90 12.17 2.69
N LEU A 284 -2.61 12.26 3.04
CA LEU A 284 -1.70 11.12 3.07
C LEU A 284 -1.90 10.24 4.31
N TYR A 285 -2.32 10.81 5.43
CA TYR A 285 -2.49 10.17 6.73
C TYR A 285 -3.89 10.43 7.31
N PRO A 286 -4.96 9.81 6.75
CA PRO A 286 -6.35 10.11 7.14
C PRO A 286 -6.66 9.93 8.63
N GLN A 287 -5.90 9.09 9.33
CA GLN A 287 -6.07 8.87 10.77
C GLN A 287 -5.85 10.14 11.60
N TYR A 288 -5.21 11.18 11.04
CA TYR A 288 -5.01 12.47 11.72
C TYR A 288 -6.16 13.46 11.47
N LYS A 289 -7.02 13.27 10.46
CA LYS A 289 -8.19 14.13 10.20
C LYS A 289 -9.14 14.22 11.41
N LYS A 290 -9.30 13.14 12.16
CA LYS A 290 -10.19 13.02 13.32
C LYS A 290 -9.54 13.42 14.65
N LYS A 291 -8.30 13.90 14.64
CA LYS A 291 -7.55 14.23 15.84
C LYS A 291 -7.46 15.74 16.11
N LYS A 292 -8.32 16.54 15.49
CA LYS A 292 -8.42 17.97 15.79
C LYS A 292 -9.27 18.19 17.04
N ASN A 293 -8.82 19.08 17.95
CA ASN A 293 -9.63 19.61 19.03
C ASN A 293 -10.60 20.69 18.50
N GLU A 294 -11.43 21.25 19.37
CA GLU A 294 -12.36 22.34 19.06
C GLU A 294 -11.68 23.63 18.54
N TYR A 295 -10.37 23.81 18.79
CA TYR A 295 -9.55 24.92 18.29
C TYR A 295 -8.85 24.59 16.96
N GLY A 296 -9.13 23.42 16.35
CA GLY A 296 -8.51 22.99 15.09
C GLY A 296 -7.07 22.48 15.23
N GLU A 297 -6.56 22.30 16.46
CA GLU A 297 -5.23 21.77 16.72
C GLU A 297 -5.23 20.25 16.70
N ILE A 298 -4.14 19.65 16.20
CA ILE A 298 -4.02 18.19 16.15
C ILE A 298 -3.72 17.66 17.55
N VAL A 299 -4.67 16.91 18.10
CA VAL A 299 -4.52 16.26 19.42
C VAL A 299 -3.53 15.09 19.31
N ASN A 300 -2.67 14.93 20.32
CA ASN A 300 -1.68 13.86 20.45
C ASN A 300 -0.52 13.93 19.42
N ARG A 301 -0.15 15.09 18.91
CA ARG A 301 1.16 15.26 18.30
C ARG A 301 2.24 15.29 19.39
N THR A 302 3.39 14.70 19.07
CA THR A 302 4.57 14.74 19.95
C THR A 302 5.35 16.04 19.83
N THR A 303 5.06 16.86 18.79
CA THR A 303 5.74 18.11 18.49
C THR A 303 4.81 19.31 18.70
N THR A 304 5.35 20.43 19.15
CA THR A 304 4.66 21.71 19.30
C THR A 304 4.85 22.58 18.04
N LYS A 305 3.98 23.61 17.86
CA LYS A 305 4.13 24.56 16.75
C LYS A 305 5.52 25.22 16.74
N ALA A 306 6.04 25.60 17.90
CA ALA A 306 7.39 26.19 18.03
C ALA A 306 8.49 25.20 17.64
N SER A 307 8.34 23.92 17.97
CA SER A 307 9.27 22.88 17.56
C SER A 307 9.23 22.63 16.06
N ASP A 308 8.04 22.66 15.45
CA ASP A 308 7.89 22.50 14.01
C ASP A 308 8.50 23.67 13.24
N GLU A 309 8.25 24.90 13.69
CA GLU A 309 8.82 26.10 13.09
C GLU A 309 10.35 26.10 13.21
N CYS A 310 10.87 25.72 14.37
CA CYS A 310 12.31 25.57 14.59
C CYS A 310 12.92 24.56 13.63
N THR A 311 12.32 23.36 13.50
CA THR A 311 12.79 22.30 12.61
C THR A 311 12.75 22.76 11.14
N LEU A 312 11.68 23.44 10.73
CA LEU A 312 11.56 23.96 9.37
C LEU A 312 12.66 24.98 9.05
N LYS A 313 12.85 25.98 9.89
CA LYS A 313 13.89 27.00 9.70
C LYS A 313 15.31 26.41 9.65
N ILE A 314 15.60 25.44 10.53
CA ILE A 314 16.89 24.75 10.53
C ILE A 314 17.07 23.99 9.21
N SER A 315 16.04 23.27 8.72
CA SER A 315 16.12 22.54 7.45
C SER A 315 16.33 23.45 6.25
N GLU A 316 15.63 24.58 6.19
CA GLU A 316 15.79 25.58 5.12
C GLU A 316 17.23 26.11 5.03
N VAL A 317 17.84 26.46 6.16
CA VAL A 317 19.21 26.93 6.21
C VAL A 317 20.19 25.86 5.81
N ILE A 318 20.03 24.63 6.29
CA ILE A 318 20.91 23.50 5.92
C ILE A 318 20.84 23.27 4.41
N LEU A 319 19.64 23.15 3.83
CA LEU A 319 19.44 22.91 2.40
C LEU A 319 19.99 24.06 1.56
N HIS A 320 19.77 25.31 1.97
CA HIS A 320 20.35 26.47 1.29
C HIS A 320 21.89 26.44 1.29
N CYS A 321 22.51 26.12 2.41
CA CYS A 321 23.98 25.99 2.49
C CYS A 321 24.49 24.87 1.58
N ILE A 322 23.85 23.69 1.57
CA ILE A 322 24.22 22.55 0.74
C ILE A 322 24.07 22.91 -0.74
N GLN A 323 22.96 23.52 -1.14
CA GLN A 323 22.75 23.95 -2.52
C GLN A 323 23.81 24.95 -3.00
N ARG A 324 24.25 25.87 -2.10
CA ARG A 324 25.19 26.93 -2.45
C ARG A 324 26.64 26.48 -2.50
N LYS A 325 27.08 25.58 -1.59
CA LYS A 325 28.49 25.22 -1.44
C LYS A 325 28.77 23.72 -1.18
N GLY A 326 27.75 22.87 -1.25
CA GLY A 326 27.86 21.42 -1.09
C GLY A 326 27.85 20.92 0.35
N TYR A 327 27.95 21.79 1.36
CA TYR A 327 27.95 21.37 2.77
C TYR A 327 27.39 22.44 3.69
N CYS A 328 27.05 22.04 4.92
CA CYS A 328 26.67 22.93 6.01
C CYS A 328 27.31 22.46 7.33
N THR A 329 27.50 23.37 8.30
CA THR A 329 27.91 23.03 9.67
C THR A 329 26.86 23.49 10.68
N GLU A 330 26.75 22.81 11.83
CA GLU A 330 25.84 23.22 12.89
C GLU A 330 26.08 24.64 13.37
N LYS A 331 27.35 25.09 13.41
CA LYS A 331 27.73 26.47 13.79
C LYS A 331 27.21 27.50 12.79
N GLU A 332 27.28 27.18 11.49
CA GLU A 332 26.71 28.06 10.46
C GLU A 332 25.20 28.16 10.56
N VAL A 333 24.52 27.08 10.87
CA VAL A 333 23.06 27.11 11.09
C VAL A 333 22.72 28.08 12.22
N VAL A 334 23.39 28.00 13.36
CA VAL A 334 23.23 28.92 14.48
C VAL A 334 23.49 30.37 14.05
N TYR A 335 24.60 30.59 13.35
CA TYR A 335 25.00 31.92 12.90
C TYR A 335 23.99 32.54 11.93
N ILE A 336 23.60 31.82 10.90
CA ILE A 336 22.66 32.30 9.87
C ILE A 336 21.29 32.56 10.49
N LEU A 337 20.74 31.65 11.29
CA LEU A 337 19.44 31.83 11.92
C LEU A 337 19.44 33.05 12.87
N GLY A 338 20.49 33.22 13.66
CA GLY A 338 20.58 34.36 14.58
C GLY A 338 20.75 35.73 13.88
N ASN A 339 21.64 35.79 12.88
CA ASN A 339 22.02 37.09 12.27
C ASN A 339 21.13 37.47 11.08
N GLU A 340 20.75 36.51 10.22
CA GLU A 340 20.00 36.84 9.01
C GLU A 340 18.47 36.71 9.23
N TYR A 341 18.04 35.71 10.00
CA TYR A 341 16.62 35.48 10.25
C TYR A 341 16.12 36.01 11.58
N ARG A 342 16.99 36.57 12.43
CA ARG A 342 16.69 37.03 13.79
C ARG A 342 15.95 35.98 14.63
N TYR A 343 16.33 34.69 14.42
CA TYR A 343 15.76 33.54 15.06
C TYR A 343 16.82 32.81 15.88
N GLU A 344 16.73 32.90 17.19
CA GLU A 344 17.73 32.31 18.08
C GLU A 344 17.50 30.80 18.20
N VAL A 345 18.53 30.00 17.90
CA VAL A 345 18.55 28.56 18.10
C VAL A 345 19.79 28.14 18.84
N THR A 346 19.67 27.10 19.65
CA THR A 346 20.78 26.47 20.35
C THR A 346 21.28 25.24 19.61
N GLU A 347 22.56 24.87 19.79
CA GLU A 347 23.08 23.59 19.26
C GLU A 347 22.27 22.38 19.73
N THR A 348 21.69 22.43 20.94
CA THR A 348 20.84 21.37 21.46
C THR A 348 19.55 21.21 20.66
N GLN A 349 18.95 22.33 20.23
CA GLN A 349 17.75 22.30 19.36
C GLN A 349 18.09 21.73 18.00
N ILE A 350 19.23 22.14 17.41
CA ILE A 350 19.71 21.58 16.14
C ILE A 350 19.92 20.07 16.29
N LYS A 351 20.61 19.59 17.30
CA LYS A 351 20.86 18.16 17.52
C LYS A 351 19.58 17.32 17.68
N ARG A 352 18.50 17.90 18.24
CA ARG A 352 17.21 17.22 18.38
C ARG A 352 16.56 16.90 17.04
N CYS A 353 16.56 17.85 16.10
CA CYS A 353 15.88 17.69 14.83
C CYS A 353 16.79 17.21 13.69
N LEU A 354 18.11 17.20 13.91
CA LEU A 354 19.08 16.91 12.86
C LEU A 354 18.91 15.54 12.24
N ASN A 355 18.68 14.48 13.05
CA ASN A 355 18.47 13.12 12.52
C ASN A 355 17.22 13.07 11.63
N GLU A 356 16.14 13.69 12.03
CA GLU A 356 14.93 13.78 11.23
C GLU A 356 15.18 14.54 9.93
N ILE A 357 15.88 15.68 9.99
CA ILE A 357 16.25 16.46 8.80
C ILE A 357 17.12 15.65 7.86
N MET A 358 18.13 14.95 8.38
CA MET A 358 18.99 14.09 7.56
C MET A 358 18.18 12.99 6.86
N ASP A 359 17.27 12.33 7.58
CA ASP A 359 16.40 11.29 7.00
C ASP A 359 15.43 11.87 5.95
N CYS A 360 14.88 13.08 6.21
CA CYS A 360 13.94 13.75 5.31
C CYS A 360 14.58 14.13 3.97
N TYR A 361 15.81 14.60 4.01
CA TYR A 361 16.46 15.21 2.84
C TYR A 361 17.63 14.40 2.31
N GLY A 362 17.86 13.19 2.82
CA GLY A 362 18.96 12.32 2.36
C GLY A 362 20.33 12.93 2.61
N LEU A 363 20.52 13.45 3.82
CA LEU A 363 21.76 14.07 4.25
C LEU A 363 22.51 13.14 5.20
N LYS A 364 23.82 13.33 5.29
CA LYS A 364 24.66 12.67 6.29
C LYS A 364 25.59 13.67 6.99
N LYS A 365 25.86 13.41 8.27
CA LYS A 365 26.84 14.15 9.04
C LYS A 365 28.14 13.35 9.07
N VAL A 366 29.19 13.92 8.51
CA VAL A 366 30.51 13.27 8.40
C VAL A 366 31.61 14.19 8.92
N LYS A 367 32.73 13.59 9.37
CA LYS A 367 33.93 14.36 9.71
C LYS A 367 34.65 14.71 8.41
N ALA A 368 34.89 16.00 8.14
CA ALA A 368 35.57 16.44 6.95
C ALA A 368 37.03 15.96 6.97
N ASN A 369 37.36 14.92 6.22
CA ASN A 369 38.70 14.46 6.00
C ASN A 369 39.45 15.34 4.96
N LYS A 370 40.68 15.05 4.65
CA LYS A 370 41.50 15.82 3.69
C LYS A 370 40.81 15.92 2.31
N VAL A 371 40.26 14.82 1.83
CA VAL A 371 39.52 14.75 0.52
C VAL A 371 38.31 15.67 0.51
N LEU A 372 37.47 15.58 1.53
CA LEU A 372 36.26 16.42 1.63
C LEU A 372 36.62 17.89 1.82
N LYS A 373 37.74 18.19 2.52
CA LYS A 373 38.19 19.57 2.65
C LYS A 373 38.65 20.15 1.32
N GLU A 374 39.34 19.39 0.51
CA GLU A 374 39.75 19.77 -0.86
C GLU A 374 38.52 19.90 -1.78
N GLN A 375 37.61 18.94 -1.73
CA GLN A 375 36.40 18.92 -2.55
C GLN A 375 35.49 20.15 -2.32
N PHE A 376 35.34 20.56 -1.06
CA PHE A 376 34.41 21.63 -0.68
C PHE A 376 35.14 22.96 -0.31
N ASP A 377 36.43 23.09 -0.58
CA ASP A 377 37.30 24.23 -0.21
C ASP A 377 37.12 24.69 1.27
N ILE A 378 37.16 23.70 2.18
CA ILE A 378 36.97 23.96 3.61
C ILE A 378 38.30 24.45 4.24
N LYS A 379 38.35 25.75 4.56
CA LYS A 379 39.50 26.37 5.23
C LYS A 379 39.31 26.30 6.75
N SER A 380 39.85 25.25 7.36
CA SER A 380 39.83 25.08 8.82
C SER A 380 41.08 24.31 9.27
N ASP A 381 41.62 24.62 10.44
CA ASP A 381 42.82 23.96 11.00
C ASP A 381 42.56 22.53 11.48
N GLY A 382 41.29 22.12 11.66
CA GLY A 382 40.90 20.78 12.11
C GLY A 382 40.05 20.04 11.09
N TYR A 383 39.46 18.95 11.54
CA TYR A 383 38.51 18.17 10.77
C TYR A 383 37.07 18.35 11.32
N PRO A 384 36.36 19.43 10.92
CA PRO A 384 35.04 19.73 11.44
C PRO A 384 34.01 18.67 10.99
N TYR A 385 32.94 18.54 11.75
CA TYR A 385 31.75 17.81 11.26
C TYR A 385 30.98 18.70 10.28
N ILE A 386 30.65 18.14 9.14
CA ILE A 386 29.87 18.77 8.08
C ILE A 386 28.66 17.91 7.75
N ILE A 387 27.60 18.55 7.29
CA ILE A 387 26.38 17.93 6.78
C ILE A 387 26.47 18.06 5.26
N ILE A 388 26.35 16.94 4.56
CA ILE A 388 26.44 16.85 3.09
C ILE A 388 25.30 15.96 2.58
N GLU A 389 25.04 15.99 1.27
CA GLU A 389 24.14 15.01 0.65
C GLU A 389 24.70 13.60 0.81
N ASP A 390 23.81 12.64 1.10
CA ASP A 390 24.14 11.22 1.10
C ASP A 390 23.96 10.69 -0.33
N GLU A 391 25.05 10.65 -1.08
CA GLU A 391 25.10 10.03 -2.41
C GLU A 391 24.91 8.51 -2.22
N MET A 392 23.66 8.01 -2.42
CA MET A 392 23.36 6.57 -2.50
C MET A 392 23.45 6.10 -3.93
#